data_55f2321625cdf6754a9a281073731b75
#
_entry.id   55f2321625cdf6754a9a281073731b75
#
_cell.length_a   1.000
_cell.length_b   1.000
_cell.length_c   1.000
_cell.angle_alpha   90.00
_cell.angle_beta   90.00
_cell.angle_gamma   90.00
#
_symmetry.space_group_name_H-M   'P 1'
#
loop_
_entity.id
_entity.type
_entity.pdbx_description
1 polymer ?
#
loop_
_entity_poly.entity_id
_entity_poly.type
_entity_poly.pdbx_seq_one_letter_code
_entity_poly.pdbx_strand_id
1 'polypeptide(L)'
;SDLASKAAKTLDNPLLHALEGAVPLPEQEPVFTVYDDIRQKLIAQGMPADQIAFIHEANTEVRKKELFSKVRTGQVRVLLGSTAKMGAGTNVQDRLVALHDLDCPWRPGDLAQRKGRIERQGNQNPLVHVYRYVTEGTFDAYLWQTVENKQKFISQIMTSKSPVRSCDDVDETALSFAEIKALCAGDPRIKERMDLDVEVSRLKLMKADHQSKQYRLEDQLLKYFPEEIEKHKGFIKGFESDLEVLAAHPHP
;
A
#
# COMPACT_ATOMS: atom_id res chain seq x y z
N SER A 1 19.86 0.93 -6.65
CA SER A 1 20.87 -0.16 -6.66
C SER A 1 21.43 -0.47 -8.05
N ASP A 2 20.73 -0.12 -9.13
CA ASP A 2 21.21 -0.32 -10.51
C ASP A 2 22.27 0.70 -10.98
N LEU A 3 22.33 1.87 -10.36
CA LEU A 3 23.33 2.90 -10.69
C LEU A 3 24.75 2.55 -10.22
N ALA A 4 24.87 1.89 -9.08
CA ALA A 4 26.16 1.45 -8.56
C ALA A 4 26.76 0.26 -9.35
N SER A 5 25.92 -0.62 -9.88
CA SER A 5 26.29 -1.76 -10.72
C SER A 5 26.73 -1.32 -12.14
N LYS A 6 26.17 -0.24 -12.66
CA LYS A 6 26.56 0.34 -13.96
C LYS A 6 27.87 1.13 -13.88
N ALA A 7 28.14 1.80 -12.76
CA ALA A 7 29.38 2.52 -12.56
C ALA A 7 30.61 1.60 -12.51
N ALA A 8 30.46 0.37 -12.00
CA ALA A 8 31.57 -0.59 -11.95
C ALA A 8 31.94 -1.21 -13.32
N LYS A 9 31.04 -1.16 -14.33
CA LYS A 9 31.30 -1.72 -15.66
C LYS A 9 31.90 -0.74 -16.66
N THR A 10 32.01 0.55 -16.30
CA THR A 10 32.50 1.59 -17.23
C THR A 10 33.98 1.94 -17.00
N LEU A 11 34.68 1.22 -16.13
CA LEU A 11 36.07 1.51 -15.74
C LEU A 11 37.14 0.63 -16.44
N ASP A 12 36.76 -0.14 -17.45
CA ASP A 12 37.75 -0.77 -18.34
C ASP A 12 38.14 0.22 -19.48
N ASN A 13 38.82 1.30 -19.10
CA ASN A 13 39.40 2.23 -20.03
C ASN A 13 40.94 2.02 -20.08
N PRO A 14 41.52 1.63 -21.22
CA PRO A 14 42.97 1.37 -21.37
C PRO A 14 43.84 2.58 -21.03
N LEU A 15 43.31 3.79 -20.94
CA LEU A 15 44.02 5.00 -20.54
C LEU A 15 44.32 5.09 -19.03
N LEU A 16 43.71 4.28 -18.18
CA LEU A 16 43.99 4.23 -16.74
C LEU A 16 45.26 3.44 -16.41
N HIS A 17 45.71 2.54 -17.29
CA HIS A 17 46.96 1.78 -17.08
C HIS A 17 48.23 2.61 -17.37
N ALA A 18 48.11 3.80 -17.94
CA ALA A 18 49.23 4.70 -18.25
C ALA A 18 49.61 5.62 -17.08
N LEU A 19 48.93 5.59 -15.97
CA LEU A 19 49.19 6.43 -14.78
C LEU A 19 49.70 5.62 -13.56
N GLU A 20 50.33 4.48 -13.79
CA GLU A 20 51.03 3.75 -12.72
C GLU A 20 52.26 4.52 -12.23
N GLY A 21 52.00 5.47 -11.40
CA GLY A 21 53.00 6.38 -10.76
C GLY A 21 52.33 7.36 -9.82
N ALA A 22 51.02 7.36 -9.75
CA ALA A 22 50.24 8.32 -9.01
C ALA A 22 49.86 7.79 -7.59
N VAL A 23 50.21 8.63 -6.66
CA VAL A 23 49.67 8.79 -5.28
C VAL A 23 48.63 7.75 -4.87
N PRO A 24 48.79 7.01 -3.73
CA PRO A 24 47.78 6.13 -3.23
C PRO A 24 46.48 6.92 -3.06
N LEU A 25 45.41 6.44 -3.74
CA LEU A 25 44.09 6.97 -3.53
C LEU A 25 43.80 6.87 -2.02
N PRO A 26 43.25 7.94 -1.39
CA PRO A 26 42.89 7.87 0.01
C PRO A 26 41.99 6.67 0.20
N GLU A 27 42.29 5.87 1.23
CA GLU A 27 41.44 4.75 1.64
C GLU A 27 40.02 5.29 1.74
N GLN A 28 39.12 4.77 0.89
CA GLN A 28 37.73 5.16 0.93
C GLN A 28 37.20 4.78 2.31
N GLU A 29 36.84 5.75 3.10
CA GLU A 29 36.18 5.50 4.38
C GLU A 29 35.02 4.51 4.12
N PRO A 30 34.84 3.50 4.99
CA PRO A 30 33.81 2.49 4.78
C PRO A 30 32.45 3.21 4.67
N VAL A 31 31.81 3.07 3.53
CA VAL A 31 30.50 3.68 3.27
C VAL A 31 29.54 3.12 4.31
N PHE A 32 28.99 4.00 5.15
CA PHE A 32 28.03 3.63 6.17
C PHE A 32 26.83 2.92 5.53
N THR A 33 26.53 1.72 6.00
CA THR A 33 25.30 1.00 5.66
C THR A 33 24.47 0.73 6.92
N VAL A 34 23.17 0.95 6.83
CA VAL A 34 22.23 0.67 7.94
C VAL A 34 22.29 -0.84 8.32
N TYR A 35 22.51 -1.71 7.34
CA TYR A 35 22.58 -3.14 7.57
C TYR A 35 23.79 -3.53 8.43
N ASP A 36 24.96 -2.97 8.14
CA ASP A 36 26.18 -3.23 8.91
C ASP A 36 26.11 -2.62 10.31
N ASP A 37 25.53 -1.44 10.45
CA ASP A 37 25.31 -0.80 11.74
C ASP A 37 24.39 -1.64 12.64
N ILE A 38 23.28 -2.15 12.09
CA ILE A 38 22.37 -3.04 12.83
C ILE A 38 23.11 -4.32 13.25
N ARG A 39 23.86 -4.93 12.34
CA ARG A 39 24.63 -6.14 12.65
C ARG A 39 25.63 -5.90 13.79
N GLN A 40 26.40 -4.82 13.70
CA GLN A 40 27.39 -4.47 14.73
C GLN A 40 26.73 -4.23 16.09
N LYS A 41 25.60 -3.51 16.13
CA LYS A 41 24.84 -3.25 17.35
C LYS A 41 24.28 -4.55 17.96
N LEU A 42 23.75 -5.45 17.15
CA LEU A 42 23.28 -6.75 17.64
C LEU A 42 24.41 -7.61 18.21
N ILE A 43 25.59 -7.62 17.56
CA ILE A 43 26.77 -8.34 18.05
C ILE A 43 27.24 -7.71 19.38
N ALA A 44 27.27 -6.39 19.46
CA ALA A 44 27.65 -5.69 20.70
C ALA A 44 26.68 -5.97 21.87
N GLN A 45 25.42 -6.32 21.57
CA GLN A 45 24.44 -6.77 22.55
C GLN A 45 24.52 -8.27 22.87
N GLY A 46 25.52 -8.98 22.35
CA GLY A 46 25.77 -10.38 22.65
C GLY A 46 25.16 -11.39 21.69
N MET A 47 24.66 -10.95 20.54
CA MET A 47 24.19 -11.88 19.51
C MET A 47 25.37 -12.45 18.72
N PRO A 48 25.50 -13.78 18.57
CA PRO A 48 26.54 -14.39 17.74
C PRO A 48 26.43 -13.94 16.27
N ALA A 49 27.56 -13.59 15.66
CA ALA A 49 27.60 -13.06 14.31
C ALA A 49 27.08 -14.05 13.23
N ASP A 50 27.24 -15.35 13.45
CA ASP A 50 26.75 -16.44 12.59
C ASP A 50 25.22 -16.61 12.64
N GLN A 51 24.53 -16.04 13.62
CA GLN A 51 23.08 -16.04 13.75
C GLN A 51 22.40 -14.85 13.04
N ILE A 52 23.19 -13.93 12.47
CA ILE A 52 22.73 -12.78 11.72
C ILE A 52 23.12 -12.97 10.26
N ALA A 53 22.15 -12.89 9.36
CA ALA A 53 22.38 -13.08 7.94
C ALA A 53 21.71 -12.00 7.09
N PHE A 54 22.30 -11.74 5.92
CA PHE A 54 21.79 -10.83 4.93
C PHE A 54 21.30 -11.58 3.69
N ILE A 55 20.08 -11.30 3.25
CA ILE A 55 19.52 -11.92 2.04
C ILE A 55 20.33 -11.57 0.77
N HIS A 56 20.99 -10.41 0.75
CA HIS A 56 21.75 -9.98 -0.41
C HIS A 56 23.08 -10.77 -0.60
N GLU A 57 23.57 -11.46 0.43
CA GLU A 57 24.72 -12.36 0.34
C GLU A 57 24.36 -13.69 -0.35
N ALA A 58 23.07 -14.05 -0.35
CA ALA A 58 22.57 -15.24 -1.03
C ALA A 58 22.21 -14.96 -2.50
N ASN A 59 23.21 -14.81 -3.36
CA ASN A 59 23.06 -14.41 -4.76
C ASN A 59 22.55 -15.51 -5.70
N THR A 60 22.54 -16.77 -5.27
CA THR A 60 22.05 -17.91 -6.05
C THR A 60 20.85 -18.54 -5.38
N GLU A 61 19.99 -19.20 -6.16
CA GLU A 61 18.83 -19.91 -5.62
C GLU A 61 19.21 -21.04 -4.63
N VAL A 62 20.37 -21.67 -4.85
CA VAL A 62 20.90 -22.69 -3.93
C VAL A 62 21.24 -22.06 -2.58
N ARG A 63 22.00 -20.96 -2.58
CA ARG A 63 22.36 -20.24 -1.34
C ARG A 63 21.16 -19.68 -0.62
N LYS A 64 20.14 -19.21 -1.36
CA LYS A 64 18.87 -18.77 -0.74
C LYS A 64 18.16 -19.92 -0.04
N LYS A 65 18.06 -21.09 -0.67
CA LYS A 65 17.46 -22.29 -0.07
C LYS A 65 18.19 -22.72 1.20
N GLU A 66 19.52 -22.70 1.19
CA GLU A 66 20.34 -23.00 2.37
C GLU A 66 20.09 -21.97 3.49
N LEU A 67 20.13 -20.68 3.17
CA LEU A 67 19.87 -19.62 4.12
C LEU A 67 18.47 -19.76 4.75
N PHE A 68 17.44 -20.00 3.94
CA PHE A 68 16.08 -20.20 4.44
C PHE A 68 15.95 -21.47 5.30
N SER A 69 16.72 -22.51 4.98
CA SER A 69 16.79 -23.70 5.84
C SER A 69 17.39 -23.36 7.21
N LYS A 70 18.47 -22.58 7.26
CA LYS A 70 19.08 -22.11 8.50
C LYS A 70 18.14 -21.24 9.34
N VAL A 71 17.31 -20.40 8.70
CA VAL A 71 16.27 -19.61 9.39
C VAL A 71 15.20 -20.54 9.97
N ARG A 72 14.68 -21.49 9.21
CA ARG A 72 13.67 -22.45 9.69
C ARG A 72 14.15 -23.33 10.84
N THR A 73 15.41 -23.73 10.80
CA THR A 73 16.02 -24.54 11.89
C THR A 73 16.39 -23.69 13.11
N GLY A 74 16.38 -22.36 13.00
CA GLY A 74 16.73 -21.44 14.07
C GLY A 74 18.24 -21.21 14.22
N GLN A 75 19.06 -21.68 13.28
CA GLN A 75 20.49 -21.37 13.23
C GLN A 75 20.71 -19.88 12.92
N VAL A 76 19.94 -19.31 12.02
CA VAL A 76 19.86 -17.88 11.77
C VAL A 76 18.65 -17.32 12.50
N ARG A 77 18.90 -16.43 13.45
CA ARG A 77 17.85 -15.80 14.27
C ARG A 77 17.41 -14.44 13.74
N VAL A 78 18.31 -13.73 13.06
CA VAL A 78 18.01 -12.43 12.44
C VAL A 78 18.35 -12.49 10.97
N LEU A 79 17.33 -12.25 10.13
CA LEU A 79 17.48 -12.16 8.68
C LEU A 79 17.16 -10.71 8.24
N LEU A 80 18.16 -10.05 7.69
CA LEU A 80 18.05 -8.69 7.15
C LEU A 80 17.93 -8.74 5.63
N GLY A 81 16.98 -7.95 5.07
CA GLY A 81 16.81 -7.93 3.63
C GLY A 81 15.79 -6.93 3.12
N SER A 82 15.89 -6.62 1.84
CA SER A 82 14.90 -5.78 1.16
C SER A 82 13.66 -6.57 0.74
N THR A 83 12.51 -5.91 0.67
CA THR A 83 11.25 -6.50 0.20
C THR A 83 11.39 -7.15 -1.17
N ALA A 84 12.12 -6.52 -2.09
CA ALA A 84 12.34 -7.05 -3.44
C ALA A 84 13.12 -8.38 -3.45
N LYS A 85 14.16 -8.51 -2.61
CA LYS A 85 14.98 -9.73 -2.55
C LYS A 85 14.35 -10.85 -1.71
N MET A 86 13.54 -10.50 -0.75
CA MET A 86 12.74 -11.44 0.02
C MET A 86 11.54 -11.99 -0.77
N GLY A 87 11.36 -11.56 -2.02
CA GLY A 87 10.48 -11.96 -3.12
C GLY A 87 9.34 -12.94 -2.87
N ALA A 88 8.55 -13.20 -3.89
CA ALA A 88 7.53 -14.25 -3.85
C ALA A 88 8.20 -15.63 -3.66
N GLY A 89 7.63 -16.48 -2.79
CA GLY A 89 8.07 -17.88 -2.62
C GLY A 89 9.00 -18.16 -1.44
N THR A 90 9.36 -17.17 -0.63
CA THR A 90 10.12 -17.41 0.61
C THR A 90 9.23 -18.00 1.69
N ASN A 91 9.46 -19.27 2.05
CA ASN A 91 8.81 -19.94 3.17
C ASN A 91 9.81 -20.03 4.33
N VAL A 92 9.81 -19.04 5.23
CA VAL A 92 10.70 -18.96 6.39
C VAL A 92 9.93 -18.73 7.70
N GLN A 93 8.61 -18.80 7.64
CA GLN A 93 7.71 -18.40 8.72
C GLN A 93 7.75 -19.29 9.95
N ASP A 94 8.25 -20.53 9.85
CA ASP A 94 8.05 -21.58 10.84
C ASP A 94 8.38 -21.15 12.29
N ARG A 95 9.39 -20.31 12.47
CA ARG A 95 9.86 -19.84 13.78
C ARG A 95 9.92 -18.31 13.90
N LEU A 96 9.35 -17.58 12.94
CA LEU A 96 9.37 -16.11 13.00
C LEU A 96 8.47 -15.62 14.15
N VAL A 97 9.05 -14.84 15.05
CA VAL A 97 8.34 -14.20 16.18
C VAL A 97 8.11 -12.71 15.97
N ALA A 98 8.97 -12.06 15.18
CA ALA A 98 8.90 -10.63 14.95
C ALA A 98 9.25 -10.27 13.50
N LEU A 99 8.56 -9.26 12.99
CA LEU A 99 8.84 -8.56 11.74
C LEU A 99 9.13 -7.09 12.06
N HIS A 100 10.23 -6.58 11.54
CA HIS A 100 10.65 -5.20 11.73
C HIS A 100 10.62 -4.47 10.37
N ASP A 101 9.62 -3.61 10.16
CA ASP A 101 9.53 -2.72 9.01
C ASP A 101 10.33 -1.45 9.30
N LEU A 102 11.58 -1.40 8.82
CA LEU A 102 12.50 -0.28 9.04
C LEU A 102 12.24 0.89 8.09
N ASP A 103 11.52 0.66 6.99
CA ASP A 103 11.16 1.64 5.99
C ASP A 103 9.68 1.55 5.63
N CYS A 104 9.09 2.67 5.24
CA CYS A 104 7.75 2.72 4.69
C CYS A 104 7.79 2.45 3.19
N PRO A 105 7.13 1.40 2.67
CA PRO A 105 7.07 1.15 1.23
C PRO A 105 6.10 2.11 0.54
N TRP A 106 6.27 2.31 -0.76
CA TRP A 106 5.39 3.15 -1.56
C TRP A 106 4.01 2.54 -1.87
N ARG A 107 3.90 1.21 -1.71
CA ARG A 107 2.70 0.45 -2.06
C ARG A 107 2.10 -0.22 -0.83
N PRO A 108 0.81 -0.05 -0.58
CA PRO A 108 0.12 -0.76 0.51
C PRO A 108 0.25 -2.28 0.40
N GLY A 109 0.23 -2.81 -0.84
CA GLY A 109 0.41 -4.24 -1.09
C GLY A 109 1.73 -4.81 -0.58
N ASP A 110 2.80 -4.01 -0.54
CA ASP A 110 4.09 -4.45 -0.01
C ASP A 110 4.03 -4.66 1.51
N LEU A 111 3.27 -3.84 2.24
CA LEU A 111 3.02 -4.04 3.67
C LEU A 111 2.21 -5.31 3.93
N ALA A 112 1.15 -5.52 3.17
CA ALA A 112 0.35 -6.74 3.24
C ALA A 112 1.20 -7.97 2.92
N GLN A 113 2.09 -7.87 1.92
CA GLN A 113 3.04 -8.92 1.58
C GLN A 113 4.03 -9.21 2.71
N ARG A 114 4.61 -8.17 3.34
CA ARG A 114 5.53 -8.32 4.48
C ARG A 114 4.84 -8.99 5.65
N LYS A 115 3.66 -8.49 6.03
CA LYS A 115 2.83 -9.06 7.10
C LYS A 115 2.44 -10.51 6.81
N GLY A 116 1.97 -10.80 5.60
CA GLY A 116 1.60 -12.14 5.17
C GLY A 116 2.75 -13.17 5.14
N ARG A 117 4.00 -12.76 5.38
CA ARG A 117 5.14 -13.69 5.53
C ARG A 117 5.28 -14.22 6.94
N ILE A 118 4.94 -13.43 7.95
CA ILE A 118 4.99 -13.85 9.35
C ILE A 118 3.64 -14.43 9.80
N GLU A 119 2.53 -13.85 9.36
CA GLU A 119 1.15 -14.30 9.63
C GLU A 119 0.73 -15.37 8.60
N ARG A 120 1.43 -16.45 8.51
CA ARG A 120 1.18 -17.51 7.54
C ARG A 120 0.99 -18.85 8.23
N GLN A 121 0.17 -19.72 7.62
CA GLN A 121 0.07 -21.11 8.03
C GLN A 121 1.45 -21.76 8.11
N GLY A 122 1.70 -22.53 9.18
CA GLY A 122 2.97 -23.18 9.44
C GLY A 122 3.87 -22.41 10.41
N ASN A 123 3.53 -21.20 10.82
CA ASN A 123 4.23 -20.55 11.93
C ASN A 123 3.87 -21.26 13.23
N GLN A 124 4.90 -21.68 13.97
CA GLN A 124 4.77 -22.41 15.23
C GLN A 124 4.46 -21.50 16.42
N ASN A 125 4.58 -20.18 16.25
CA ASN A 125 4.32 -19.22 17.31
C ASN A 125 2.85 -18.78 17.27
N PRO A 126 2.13 -18.89 18.40
CA PRO A 126 0.74 -18.48 18.50
C PRO A 126 0.56 -16.95 18.42
N LEU A 127 1.62 -16.21 18.74
CA LEU A 127 1.67 -14.74 18.67
C LEU A 127 2.90 -14.31 17.92
N VAL A 128 2.71 -13.39 16.98
CA VAL A 128 3.78 -12.74 16.23
C VAL A 128 3.67 -11.23 16.36
N HIS A 129 4.81 -10.53 16.32
CA HIS A 129 4.88 -9.10 16.50
C HIS A 129 5.30 -8.43 15.17
N VAL A 130 4.63 -7.34 14.80
CA VAL A 130 5.02 -6.50 13.69
C VAL A 130 5.39 -5.12 14.22
N TYR A 131 6.67 -4.78 14.12
CA TYR A 131 7.20 -3.49 14.55
C TYR A 131 7.41 -2.60 13.33
N ARG A 132 6.84 -1.41 13.37
CA ARG A 132 7.01 -0.39 12.33
C ARG A 132 7.73 0.79 12.93
N TYR A 133 8.81 1.20 12.27
CA TYR A 133 9.64 2.29 12.73
C TYR A 133 9.34 3.54 11.92
N VAL A 134 9.19 4.65 12.64
CA VAL A 134 8.95 5.95 12.05
C VAL A 134 9.86 6.95 12.76
N THR A 135 10.63 7.70 11.99
CA THR A 135 11.49 8.73 12.55
C THR A 135 10.68 10.01 12.75
N GLU A 136 10.63 10.47 13.99
CA GLU A 136 9.90 11.67 14.36
C GLU A 136 10.47 12.91 13.66
N GLY A 137 9.59 13.80 13.17
CA GLY A 137 9.99 15.02 12.49
C GLY A 137 10.60 14.83 11.09
N THR A 138 10.52 13.61 10.50
CA THR A 138 11.05 13.32 9.18
C THR A 138 9.95 13.12 8.12
N PHE A 139 10.39 12.88 6.89
CA PHE A 139 9.51 12.55 5.75
C PHE A 139 8.75 11.23 5.93
N ASP A 140 9.14 10.37 6.86
CA ASP A 140 8.50 9.08 7.12
C ASP A 140 7.00 9.23 7.44
N ALA A 141 6.63 10.22 8.26
CA ALA A 141 5.24 10.48 8.61
C ALA A 141 4.38 10.79 7.37
N TYR A 142 4.93 11.51 6.39
CA TYR A 142 4.26 11.78 5.12
C TYR A 142 4.12 10.51 4.28
N LEU A 143 5.15 9.67 4.22
CA LEU A 143 5.10 8.40 3.49
C LEU A 143 4.01 7.48 4.05
N TRP A 144 3.97 7.30 5.36
CA TRP A 144 2.94 6.51 6.03
C TRP A 144 1.53 7.03 5.77
N GLN A 145 1.33 8.36 5.78
CA GLN A 145 0.05 8.97 5.41
C GLN A 145 -0.34 8.68 3.96
N THR A 146 0.62 8.78 3.05
CA THR A 146 0.39 8.51 1.63
C THR A 146 -0.03 7.04 1.40
N VAL A 147 0.62 6.11 2.08
CA VAL A 147 0.28 4.68 2.00
C VAL A 147 -1.09 4.40 2.58
N GLU A 148 -1.44 5.04 3.70
CA GLU A 148 -2.78 4.97 4.29
C GLU A 148 -3.88 5.43 3.33
N ASN A 149 -3.70 6.60 2.72
CA ASN A 149 -4.66 7.13 1.75
C ASN A 149 -4.84 6.20 0.54
N LYS A 150 -3.74 5.61 0.05
CA LYS A 150 -3.79 4.60 -1.02
C LYS A 150 -4.54 3.35 -0.58
N GLN A 151 -4.31 2.87 0.64
CA GLN A 151 -5.01 1.70 1.18
C GLN A 151 -6.50 1.95 1.32
N LYS A 152 -6.91 3.10 1.84
CA LYS A 152 -8.33 3.51 1.92
C LYS A 152 -8.99 3.49 0.55
N PHE A 153 -8.33 4.07 -0.45
CA PHE A 153 -8.84 4.09 -1.82
C PHE A 153 -9.00 2.69 -2.41
N ILE A 154 -8.00 1.82 -2.24
CA ILE A 154 -8.05 0.43 -2.69
C ILE A 154 -9.20 -0.33 -2.00
N SER A 155 -9.35 -0.17 -0.69
CA SER A 155 -10.42 -0.82 0.08
C SER A 155 -11.80 -0.36 -0.39
N GLN A 156 -12.00 0.91 -0.70
CA GLN A 156 -13.25 1.44 -1.25
C GLN A 156 -13.63 0.78 -2.59
N ILE A 157 -12.65 0.61 -3.49
CA ILE A 157 -12.89 -0.03 -4.80
C ILE A 157 -13.16 -1.52 -4.62
N MET A 158 -12.35 -2.22 -3.83
CA MET A 158 -12.41 -3.68 -3.70
C MET A 158 -13.65 -4.18 -2.96
N THR A 159 -14.18 -3.41 -2.03
CA THR A 159 -15.36 -3.81 -1.25
C THR A 159 -16.68 -3.54 -1.96
N SER A 160 -16.67 -2.90 -3.13
CA SER A 160 -17.89 -2.51 -3.89
C SER A 160 -18.93 -1.76 -3.04
N LYS A 161 -18.57 -1.36 -1.83
CA LYS A 161 -19.42 -0.53 -0.98
C LYS A 161 -19.46 0.84 -1.61
N SER A 162 -20.64 1.21 -2.11
CA SER A 162 -20.90 2.55 -2.65
C SER A 162 -20.30 3.60 -1.73
N PRO A 163 -19.49 4.55 -2.23
CA PRO A 163 -18.82 5.55 -1.39
C PRO A 163 -19.78 6.43 -0.59
N VAL A 164 -21.10 6.25 -0.78
CA VAL A 164 -22.15 7.13 -0.28
C VAL A 164 -22.77 6.69 1.04
N ARG A 165 -22.61 5.46 1.50
CA ARG A 165 -23.45 4.97 2.61
C ARG A 165 -22.76 4.39 3.85
N SER A 166 -21.49 4.13 3.87
CA SER A 166 -20.83 3.71 5.12
C SER A 166 -19.32 3.95 5.06
N CYS A 167 -18.94 5.10 5.58
CA CYS A 167 -17.55 5.36 5.96
C CYS A 167 -17.25 4.78 7.37
N ASP A 168 -18.16 4.01 7.93
CA ASP A 168 -18.07 3.51 9.31
C ASP A 168 -17.31 2.18 9.42
N ASP A 169 -17.04 1.53 8.29
CA ASP A 169 -16.13 0.37 8.25
C ASP A 169 -14.73 0.87 7.85
N VAL A 170 -14.11 1.59 8.76
CA VAL A 170 -12.68 1.85 8.67
C VAL A 170 -12.01 0.51 8.94
N ASP A 171 -11.50 -0.11 7.88
CA ASP A 171 -10.71 -1.34 7.96
C ASP A 171 -9.71 -1.22 9.13
N GLU A 172 -9.62 -2.22 10.01
CA GLU A 172 -8.70 -2.23 11.17
C GLU A 172 -7.27 -1.83 10.76
N THR A 173 -6.87 -2.16 9.53
CA THR A 173 -5.60 -1.78 8.94
C THR A 173 -5.46 -0.26 8.80
N ALA A 174 -6.53 0.45 8.45
CA ALA A 174 -6.50 1.90 8.30
C ALA A 174 -6.43 2.61 9.67
N LEU A 175 -7.12 2.11 10.69
CA LEU A 175 -7.00 2.59 12.08
C LEU A 175 -5.56 2.42 12.60
N SER A 176 -4.95 1.28 12.33
CA SER A 176 -3.56 1.02 12.72
C SER A 176 -2.58 2.06 12.16
N PHE A 177 -2.75 2.53 10.92
CA PHE A 177 -1.91 3.56 10.33
C PHE A 177 -2.12 4.95 10.97
N ALA A 178 -3.37 5.30 11.28
CA ALA A 178 -3.68 6.55 11.95
C ALA A 178 -3.12 6.61 13.37
N GLU A 179 -3.20 5.50 14.10
CA GLU A 179 -2.61 5.36 15.44
C GLU A 179 -1.08 5.48 15.40
N ILE A 180 -0.42 4.81 14.46
CA ILE A 180 1.04 4.89 14.30
C ILE A 180 1.44 6.34 14.03
N LYS A 181 0.73 7.04 13.17
CA LYS A 181 1.03 8.44 12.85
C LYS A 181 0.83 9.36 14.07
N ALA A 182 -0.25 9.18 14.83
CA ALA A 182 -0.50 9.96 16.04
C ALA A 182 0.59 9.75 17.10
N LEU A 183 1.04 8.50 17.27
CA LEU A 183 2.12 8.16 18.19
C LEU A 183 3.47 8.76 17.76
N CYS A 184 3.75 8.79 16.45
CA CYS A 184 5.03 9.28 15.92
C CYS A 184 5.13 10.80 15.92
N ALA A 185 4.01 11.49 15.79
CA ALA A 185 3.99 12.95 15.71
C ALA A 185 4.11 13.64 17.08
N GLY A 186 3.85 12.93 18.19
CA GLY A 186 3.92 13.47 19.55
C GLY A 186 2.98 14.66 19.84
N ASP A 187 2.23 15.13 18.83
CA ASP A 187 1.34 16.29 18.92
C ASP A 187 -0.12 15.83 18.72
N PRO A 188 -0.97 15.95 19.76
CA PRO A 188 -2.37 15.55 19.72
C PRO A 188 -3.17 16.31 18.64
N ARG A 189 -2.74 17.51 18.26
CA ARG A 189 -3.39 18.30 17.21
C ARG A 189 -3.27 17.66 15.81
N ILE A 190 -2.27 16.83 15.59
CA ILE A 190 -2.13 16.10 14.32
C ILE A 190 -3.23 15.04 14.19
N LYS A 191 -3.58 14.36 15.29
CA LYS A 191 -4.70 13.42 15.31
C LYS A 191 -6.02 14.15 15.01
N GLU A 192 -6.28 15.25 15.72
CA GLU A 192 -7.47 16.08 15.51
C GLU A 192 -7.57 16.59 14.06
N ARG A 193 -6.47 17.08 13.49
CA ARG A 193 -6.43 17.48 12.08
C ARG A 193 -6.77 16.34 11.14
N MET A 194 -6.28 15.12 11.40
CA MET A 194 -6.57 13.96 10.56
C MET A 194 -8.03 13.57 10.61
N ASP A 195 -8.61 13.57 11.81
CA ASP A 195 -10.02 13.26 12.01
C ASP A 195 -10.90 14.30 11.29
N LEU A 196 -10.53 15.57 11.37
CA LEU A 196 -11.19 16.65 10.62
C LEU A 196 -11.01 16.52 9.10
N ASP A 197 -9.84 16.15 8.60
CA ASP A 197 -9.59 15.92 7.16
C ASP A 197 -10.43 14.76 6.62
N VAL A 198 -10.63 13.70 7.40
CA VAL A 198 -11.53 12.58 7.08
C VAL A 198 -12.99 13.08 7.01
N GLU A 199 -13.43 13.83 8.02
CA GLU A 199 -14.82 14.35 8.06
C GLU A 199 -15.07 15.35 6.93
N VAL A 200 -14.13 16.25 6.64
CA VAL A 200 -14.21 17.16 5.49
C VAL A 200 -14.32 16.39 4.17
N SER A 201 -13.56 15.32 4.00
CA SER A 201 -13.60 14.47 2.81
C SER A 201 -14.95 13.76 2.68
N ARG A 202 -15.50 13.26 3.78
CA ARG A 202 -16.84 12.68 3.86
C ARG A 202 -17.92 13.68 3.47
N LEU A 203 -17.88 14.88 4.06
CA LEU A 203 -18.85 15.94 3.77
C LEU A 203 -18.78 16.42 2.31
N LYS A 204 -17.57 16.52 1.74
CA LYS A 204 -17.41 16.85 0.32
C LYS A 204 -18.05 15.79 -0.59
N LEU A 205 -17.88 14.51 -0.26
CA LEU A 205 -18.48 13.41 -1.01
C LEU A 205 -20.02 13.45 -0.92
N MET A 206 -20.56 13.65 0.28
CA MET A 206 -22.02 13.79 0.49
C MET A 206 -22.59 15.00 -0.27
N LYS A 207 -21.88 16.13 -0.27
CA LYS A 207 -22.26 17.31 -1.05
C LYS A 207 -22.29 17.01 -2.55
N ALA A 208 -21.27 16.36 -3.08
CA ALA A 208 -21.19 15.99 -4.50
C ALA A 208 -22.33 15.03 -4.89
N ASP A 209 -22.64 14.03 -4.05
CA ASP A 209 -23.76 13.12 -4.27
C ASP A 209 -25.12 13.86 -4.26
N HIS A 210 -25.31 14.74 -3.29
CA HIS A 210 -26.52 15.56 -3.23
C HIS A 210 -26.70 16.44 -4.47
N GLN A 211 -25.63 17.12 -4.91
CA GLN A 211 -25.65 17.91 -6.14
C GLN A 211 -25.94 17.06 -7.37
N SER A 212 -25.34 15.89 -7.48
CA SER A 212 -25.59 14.95 -8.58
C SER A 212 -27.05 14.48 -8.60
N LYS A 213 -27.64 14.20 -7.44
CA LYS A 213 -29.08 13.86 -7.33
C LYS A 213 -29.98 15.04 -7.72
N GLN A 214 -29.61 16.23 -7.31
CA GLN A 214 -30.35 17.44 -7.68
C GLN A 214 -30.35 17.65 -9.18
N TYR A 215 -29.20 17.61 -9.85
CA TYR A 215 -29.12 17.74 -11.32
C TYR A 215 -29.93 16.65 -12.03
N ARG A 216 -29.90 15.42 -11.53
CA ARG A 216 -30.69 14.32 -12.11
C ARG A 216 -32.18 14.59 -12.00
N LEU A 217 -32.67 15.14 -10.88
CA LEU A 217 -34.05 15.50 -10.69
C LEU A 217 -34.43 16.69 -11.58
N GLU A 218 -33.58 17.68 -11.74
CA GLU A 218 -33.76 18.79 -12.66
C GLU A 218 -33.87 18.32 -14.11
N ASP A 219 -33.00 17.42 -14.56
CA ASP A 219 -33.07 16.82 -15.89
C ASP A 219 -34.37 16.02 -16.09
N GLN A 220 -34.80 15.27 -15.07
CA GLN A 220 -36.10 14.59 -15.12
C GLN A 220 -37.27 15.56 -15.27
N LEU A 221 -37.28 16.65 -14.51
CA LEU A 221 -38.32 17.64 -14.56
C LEU A 221 -38.35 18.43 -15.87
N LEU A 222 -37.18 18.82 -16.37
CA LEU A 222 -37.10 19.73 -17.52
C LEU A 222 -37.11 18.99 -18.87
N LYS A 223 -36.69 17.75 -18.94
CA LYS A 223 -36.58 16.98 -20.17
C LYS A 223 -37.46 15.73 -20.15
N TYR A 224 -37.18 14.79 -19.27
CA TYR A 224 -37.81 13.49 -19.31
C TYR A 224 -39.33 13.51 -19.10
N PHE A 225 -39.81 14.18 -18.07
CA PHE A 225 -41.25 14.21 -17.81
C PHE A 225 -42.03 14.99 -18.87
N PRO A 226 -41.60 16.15 -19.40
CA PRO A 226 -42.29 16.80 -20.51
C PRO A 226 -42.36 15.93 -21.76
N GLU A 227 -41.27 15.25 -22.12
CA GLU A 227 -41.26 14.33 -23.28
C GLU A 227 -42.24 13.16 -23.09
N GLU A 228 -42.26 12.53 -21.92
CA GLU A 228 -43.19 11.43 -21.63
C GLU A 228 -44.65 11.92 -21.58
N ILE A 229 -44.89 13.11 -21.05
CA ILE A 229 -46.25 13.72 -21.05
C ILE A 229 -46.72 13.92 -22.49
N GLU A 230 -45.93 14.49 -23.38
CA GLU A 230 -46.32 14.70 -24.78
C GLU A 230 -46.54 13.38 -25.52
N LYS A 231 -45.71 12.40 -25.27
CA LYS A 231 -45.85 11.05 -25.81
C LYS A 231 -47.19 10.41 -25.36
N HIS A 232 -47.49 10.47 -24.07
CA HIS A 232 -48.75 9.95 -23.54
C HIS A 232 -50.00 10.73 -24.05
N LYS A 233 -49.91 12.04 -24.18
CA LYS A 233 -50.96 12.82 -24.85
C LYS A 233 -51.18 12.37 -26.28
N GLY A 234 -50.10 12.06 -27.02
CA GLY A 234 -50.17 11.49 -28.36
C GLY A 234 -50.92 10.16 -28.39
N PHE A 235 -50.62 9.28 -27.44
CA PHE A 235 -51.35 7.99 -27.35
C PHE A 235 -52.83 8.18 -26.99
N ILE A 236 -53.17 9.05 -26.06
CA ILE A 236 -54.55 9.34 -25.69
C ILE A 236 -55.32 9.82 -26.92
N LYS A 237 -54.77 10.81 -27.64
CA LYS A 237 -55.40 11.30 -28.87
C LYS A 237 -55.57 10.21 -29.96
N GLY A 238 -54.61 9.32 -30.08
CA GLY A 238 -54.70 8.16 -30.97
C GLY A 238 -55.86 7.24 -30.58
N PHE A 239 -55.94 6.85 -29.31
CA PHE A 239 -57.04 6.00 -28.82
C PHE A 239 -58.42 6.66 -28.90
N GLU A 240 -58.53 7.97 -28.66
CA GLU A 240 -59.76 8.72 -28.86
C GLU A 240 -60.19 8.64 -30.31
N SER A 241 -59.29 8.84 -31.28
CA SER A 241 -59.57 8.70 -32.69
C SER A 241 -59.99 7.29 -33.05
N ASP A 242 -59.35 6.26 -32.53
CA ASP A 242 -59.70 4.85 -32.77
C ASP A 242 -61.12 4.52 -32.23
N LEU A 243 -61.46 5.05 -31.07
CA LEU A 243 -62.82 4.95 -30.47
C LEU A 243 -63.87 5.60 -31.34
N GLU A 244 -63.59 6.76 -31.91
CA GLU A 244 -64.50 7.43 -32.84
C GLU A 244 -64.75 6.59 -34.12
N VAL A 245 -63.68 6.01 -34.64
CA VAL A 245 -63.77 5.07 -35.81
C VAL A 245 -64.60 3.84 -35.48
N LEU A 246 -64.40 3.24 -34.32
CA LEU A 246 -65.18 2.09 -33.85
C LEU A 246 -66.66 2.44 -33.62
N ALA A 247 -66.96 3.63 -33.10
CA ALA A 247 -68.32 4.11 -32.91
C ALA A 247 -69.01 4.38 -34.24
N ALA A 248 -68.28 4.85 -35.25
CA ALA A 248 -68.82 5.10 -36.60
C ALA A 248 -69.06 3.80 -37.43
N HIS A 249 -68.39 2.74 -37.07
CA HIS A 249 -68.46 1.44 -37.77
C HIS A 249 -68.75 0.32 -36.74
N PRO A 250 -69.94 0.30 -36.14
CA PRO A 250 -70.32 -0.78 -35.23
C PRO A 250 -70.34 -2.08 -36.01
N HIS A 251 -69.64 -3.10 -35.48
CA HIS A 251 -69.68 -4.44 -36.04
C HIS A 251 -71.14 -4.93 -36.13
N PRO A 252 -71.50 -5.62 -37.23
CA PRO A 252 -72.81 -6.18 -37.40
C PRO A 252 -73.13 -7.29 -36.40
#